data_2d5464631d87c5c8c0ac8dc579321d71
#
_entry.id   2d5464631d87c5c8c0ac8dc579321d71
#
_cell.length_a   1.000
_cell.length_b   1.000
_cell.length_c   1.000
_cell.angle_alpha   90.00
_cell.angle_beta   90.00
_cell.angle_gamma   90.00
#
_symmetry.space_group_name_H-M   'P 1'
#
loop_
_entity.id
_entity.type
_entity.pdbx_description
1 polymer ?
#
loop_
_entity_poly.entity_id
_entity_poly.type
_entity_poly.pdbx_seq_one_letter_code
_entity_poly.pdbx_strand_id
1 'polypeptide(L)'
;MTANWNAQWREQILPTLADDTWDLIVIGGGISGAGIVREAARRGWRCLLLEQRDFAWGTSSRSSKMVHGGLRYIAKGQWRLTRDSVRERQRLLDEAPGLVEPMSFMMPHYRGGFPGPRVMGGLLSVYDALAGRRNHAYHDAEQLRFLAPGVKENGLLGGSCFVDALTDDARLVMRVLREARADGAVVLNGVRVTQLLREGGRVCGVQIEDCESGATLQLRSAVLTVATGAWAERLRPADAAKQLRPLRGSHLLLPGWRLPVAQAFTFLHQRDRRPVFVFPWEGATVVGTTDLDHREDLDHSARISSDELDYLLAACQQQFPGAEVGVDDVLSTWSGVRPVVGSATGAQQGKPSNETREHVLWQEPGCVTLAGGKLTTFRPQAIEVLKACAGMLGRSFVDDGAPVFAAVPPLTIAGLSGNQWRRLAGRHGRDLPRLAQLLGELGLETVGASDTLWAELAFACEAEMILHLDDLLLRRTRLGLLLPRGGEDYLPAIRTLCQPRLAWDDERWHAETQRYRSLWLRDHGLPEITP
;
A
#
# COMPACT_ATOMS: atom_id res chain seq x y z
N MET A 1 6.43 26.40 10.69
CA MET A 1 5.53 25.33 11.18
C MET A 1 4.55 25.02 10.06
N THR A 2 4.53 23.81 9.54
CA THR A 2 3.50 23.41 8.57
C THR A 2 2.14 23.43 9.28
N ALA A 3 1.16 24.12 8.69
CA ALA A 3 -0.21 24.19 9.19
C ALA A 3 -0.75 22.76 9.45
N ASN A 4 -1.65 22.61 10.43
CA ASN A 4 -2.32 21.35 10.70
C ASN A 4 -2.92 20.79 9.40
N TRP A 5 -2.73 19.53 9.14
CA TRP A 5 -3.33 18.85 8.00
C TRP A 5 -4.47 17.97 8.50
N ASN A 6 -5.60 18.58 8.74
CA ASN A 6 -6.78 17.98 9.35
C ASN A 6 -8.07 18.46 8.67
N ALA A 7 -9.21 17.99 9.12
CA ALA A 7 -10.52 18.34 8.56
C ALA A 7 -10.79 19.86 8.58
N GLN A 8 -10.42 20.57 9.65
CA GLN A 8 -10.59 22.01 9.76
C GLN A 8 -9.79 22.79 8.71
N TRP A 9 -8.53 22.39 8.48
CA TRP A 9 -7.72 22.96 7.39
C TRP A 9 -8.37 22.68 6.02
N ARG A 10 -8.92 21.47 5.83
CA ARG A 10 -9.61 21.09 4.59
C ARG A 10 -10.84 21.98 4.32
N GLU A 11 -11.66 22.23 5.32
CA GLU A 11 -12.82 23.13 5.23
C GLU A 11 -12.43 24.54 4.82
N GLN A 12 -11.29 25.04 5.30
CA GLN A 12 -10.78 26.37 4.96
C GLN A 12 -10.23 26.45 3.54
N ILE A 13 -9.51 25.42 3.08
CA ILE A 13 -8.83 25.46 1.78
C ILE A 13 -9.75 25.10 0.62
N LEU A 14 -10.73 24.22 0.81
CA LEU A 14 -11.57 23.68 -0.25
C LEU A 14 -12.30 24.78 -1.04
N PRO A 15 -12.93 25.79 -0.44
CA PRO A 15 -13.60 26.86 -1.16
C PRO A 15 -12.65 27.73 -2.00
N THR A 16 -11.37 27.82 -1.62
CA THR A 16 -10.37 28.68 -2.30
C THR A 16 -9.69 28.01 -3.47
N LEU A 17 -9.93 26.72 -3.72
CA LEU A 17 -9.24 25.97 -4.78
C LEU A 17 -9.51 26.51 -6.18
N ALA A 18 -10.68 27.13 -6.38
CA ALA A 18 -11.09 27.71 -7.67
C ALA A 18 -10.45 29.06 -7.98
N ASP A 19 -9.93 29.75 -6.97
CA ASP A 19 -9.26 31.06 -7.13
C ASP A 19 -7.87 30.88 -7.78
N ASP A 20 -7.39 29.67 -7.87
CA ASP A 20 -6.05 29.31 -8.32
C ASP A 20 -6.07 28.61 -9.68
N THR A 21 -5.01 28.84 -10.46
CA THR A 21 -4.67 28.01 -11.62
C THR A 21 -3.54 27.06 -11.25
N TRP A 22 -3.78 25.77 -11.41
CA TRP A 22 -2.84 24.71 -11.07
C TRP A 22 -1.94 24.37 -12.25
N ASP A 23 -0.64 24.18 -12.01
CA ASP A 23 0.24 23.60 -13.02
C ASP A 23 -0.17 22.14 -13.29
N LEU A 24 -0.49 21.40 -12.20
CA LEU A 24 -0.85 19.99 -12.27
C LEU A 24 -1.96 19.67 -11.26
N ILE A 25 -3.04 19.04 -11.74
CA ILE A 25 -3.99 18.33 -10.87
C ILE A 25 -3.77 16.82 -11.01
N VAL A 26 -3.58 16.14 -9.88
CA VAL A 26 -3.43 14.67 -9.78
C VAL A 26 -4.71 14.08 -9.22
N ILE A 27 -5.33 13.16 -9.93
CA ILE A 27 -6.57 12.48 -9.53
C ILE A 27 -6.21 11.08 -9.02
N GLY A 28 -6.44 10.84 -7.73
CA GLY A 28 -6.18 9.57 -7.04
C GLY A 28 -5.05 9.67 -6.02
N GLY A 29 -5.36 9.31 -4.76
CA GLY A 29 -4.48 9.38 -3.58
C GLY A 29 -3.81 8.04 -3.22
N GLY A 30 -3.64 7.13 -4.19
CA GLY A 30 -2.82 5.92 -4.04
C GLY A 30 -1.33 6.20 -4.22
N ILE A 31 -0.49 5.16 -4.17
CA ILE A 31 0.97 5.30 -4.26
C ILE A 31 1.43 5.98 -5.56
N SER A 32 0.74 5.74 -6.68
CA SER A 32 1.08 6.35 -7.97
C SER A 32 0.83 7.86 -7.95
N GLY A 33 -0.35 8.29 -7.51
CA GLY A 33 -0.66 9.72 -7.40
C GLY A 33 0.22 10.43 -6.36
N ALA A 34 0.47 9.78 -5.22
CA ALA A 34 1.40 10.27 -4.20
C ALA A 34 2.81 10.49 -4.78
N GLY A 35 3.33 9.54 -5.56
CA GLY A 35 4.62 9.67 -6.23
C GLY A 35 4.65 10.82 -7.25
N ILE A 36 3.60 10.96 -8.06
CA ILE A 36 3.50 12.02 -9.07
C ILE A 36 3.47 13.40 -8.40
N VAL A 37 2.58 13.60 -7.42
CA VAL A 37 2.48 14.90 -6.73
C VAL A 37 3.77 15.24 -5.96
N ARG A 38 4.44 14.23 -5.38
CA ARG A 38 5.72 14.40 -4.68
C ARG A 38 6.81 14.87 -5.63
N GLU A 39 6.98 14.21 -6.77
CA GLU A 39 8.01 14.54 -7.75
C GLU A 39 7.74 15.89 -8.45
N ALA A 40 6.48 16.28 -8.61
CA ALA A 40 6.10 17.57 -9.16
C ALA A 40 6.32 18.72 -8.16
N ALA A 41 5.83 18.57 -6.92
CA ALA A 41 5.93 19.61 -5.89
C ALA A 41 7.38 19.96 -5.55
N ARG A 42 8.28 18.96 -5.41
CA ARG A 42 9.70 19.23 -5.14
C ARG A 42 10.43 19.95 -6.28
N ARG A 43 9.83 20.02 -7.47
CA ARG A 43 10.30 20.79 -8.64
C ARG A 43 9.62 22.16 -8.76
N GLY A 44 8.87 22.56 -7.74
CA GLY A 44 8.20 23.84 -7.67
C GLY A 44 6.94 23.96 -8.53
N TRP A 45 6.34 22.83 -8.98
CA TRP A 45 5.05 22.90 -9.66
C TRP A 45 3.95 23.16 -8.63
N ARG A 46 3.01 24.02 -8.98
CA ARG A 46 1.80 24.23 -8.18
C ARG A 46 0.86 23.05 -8.37
N CYS A 47 0.84 22.16 -7.38
CA CYS A 47 0.19 20.86 -7.49
C CYS A 47 -1.00 20.73 -6.54
N LEU A 48 -2.09 20.14 -7.06
CA LEU A 48 -3.25 19.71 -6.30
C LEU A 48 -3.45 18.20 -6.49
N LEU A 49 -3.59 17.44 -5.39
CA LEU A 49 -4.02 16.04 -5.43
C LEU A 49 -5.42 15.91 -4.83
N LEU A 50 -6.30 15.19 -5.56
CA LEU A 50 -7.69 14.93 -5.18
C LEU A 50 -7.93 13.43 -5.07
N GLU A 51 -8.41 12.99 -3.91
CA GLU A 51 -8.81 11.60 -3.63
C GLU A 51 -10.28 11.56 -3.23
N GLN A 52 -11.08 10.72 -3.91
CA GLN A 52 -12.53 10.65 -3.66
C GLN A 52 -12.91 10.04 -2.31
N ARG A 53 -12.05 9.20 -1.75
CA ARG A 53 -12.23 8.54 -0.45
C ARG A 53 -11.10 8.95 0.48
N ASP A 54 -10.48 7.99 1.16
CA ASP A 54 -9.27 8.25 1.92
C ASP A 54 -8.01 7.89 1.13
N PHE A 55 -6.89 8.49 1.49
CA PHE A 55 -5.59 8.16 0.92
C PHE A 55 -5.27 6.68 1.09
N ALA A 56 -4.70 6.08 0.06
CA ALA A 56 -4.41 4.66 -0.01
C ALA A 56 -5.64 3.73 0.11
N TRP A 57 -6.87 4.23 0.03
CA TRP A 57 -8.09 3.43 0.24
C TRP A 57 -8.16 2.19 -0.67
N GLY A 58 -7.74 2.30 -1.91
CA GLY A 58 -7.73 1.19 -2.87
C GLY A 58 -6.61 0.17 -2.64
N THR A 59 -5.94 -0.24 -3.72
CA THR A 59 -4.86 -1.25 -3.72
C THR A 59 -3.70 -0.90 -2.81
N SER A 60 -3.45 0.40 -2.59
CA SER A 60 -2.28 0.91 -1.87
C SER A 60 -2.30 0.72 -0.35
N SER A 61 -3.40 0.21 0.23
CA SER A 61 -3.45 -0.26 1.63
C SER A 61 -3.75 -1.75 1.75
N ARG A 62 -3.98 -2.42 0.63
CA ARG A 62 -4.46 -3.81 0.55
C ARG A 62 -3.51 -4.71 -0.26
N SER A 63 -2.26 -4.31 -0.38
CA SER A 63 -1.21 -5.10 -1.03
C SER A 63 -0.70 -6.23 -0.13
N SER A 64 0.23 -7.03 -0.63
CA SER A 64 0.95 -8.03 0.18
C SER A 64 2.08 -7.39 1.03
N LYS A 65 2.10 -6.08 1.24
CA LYS A 65 3.07 -5.35 2.07
C LYS A 65 4.54 -5.53 1.67
N MET A 66 4.82 -5.97 0.44
CA MET A 66 6.16 -6.29 -0.03
C MET A 66 6.70 -5.22 -0.99
N VAL A 67 7.94 -4.81 -0.73
CA VAL A 67 8.79 -4.05 -1.65
C VAL A 67 9.82 -5.01 -2.21
N HIS A 68 9.54 -5.59 -3.38
CA HIS A 68 10.32 -6.71 -3.91
C HIS A 68 10.86 -6.44 -5.31
N GLY A 69 12.03 -7.02 -5.62
CA GLY A 69 12.66 -6.94 -6.95
C GLY A 69 11.98 -7.80 -8.01
N GLY A 70 11.10 -8.73 -7.62
CA GLY A 70 10.31 -9.52 -8.56
C GLY A 70 11.06 -10.69 -9.18
N LEU A 71 11.56 -11.62 -8.37
CA LEU A 71 12.23 -12.85 -8.83
C LEU A 71 11.44 -13.60 -9.94
N ARG A 72 10.10 -13.60 -9.87
CA ARG A 72 9.22 -14.19 -10.90
C ARG A 72 9.38 -13.58 -12.30
N TYR A 73 9.81 -12.33 -12.40
CA TYR A 73 9.96 -11.65 -13.69
C TYR A 73 11.19 -12.11 -14.44
N ILE A 74 12.23 -12.54 -13.71
CA ILE A 74 13.43 -13.18 -14.32
C ILE A 74 13.01 -14.45 -15.04
N ALA A 75 12.20 -15.30 -14.42
CA ALA A 75 11.69 -16.53 -15.03
C ALA A 75 10.81 -16.27 -16.28
N LYS A 76 10.29 -15.05 -16.46
CA LYS A 76 9.51 -14.60 -17.62
C LYS A 76 10.34 -13.76 -18.61
N GLY A 77 11.65 -13.61 -18.42
CA GLY A 77 12.53 -12.82 -19.30
C GLY A 77 12.39 -11.30 -19.17
N GLN A 78 11.69 -10.79 -18.15
CA GLN A 78 11.44 -9.36 -17.93
C GLN A 78 12.59 -8.71 -17.13
N TRP A 79 13.80 -8.71 -17.69
CA TRP A 79 15.03 -8.27 -17.04
C TRP A 79 15.04 -6.79 -16.63
N ARG A 80 14.50 -5.91 -17.50
CA ARG A 80 14.41 -4.46 -17.21
C ARG A 80 13.54 -4.21 -16.00
N LEU A 81 12.36 -4.82 -15.96
CA LEU A 81 11.42 -4.67 -14.86
C LEU A 81 12.01 -5.16 -13.53
N THR A 82 12.78 -6.26 -13.54
CA THR A 82 13.48 -6.75 -12.35
C THR A 82 14.57 -5.76 -11.91
N ARG A 83 15.40 -5.28 -12.85
CA ARG A 83 16.48 -4.33 -12.57
C ARG A 83 15.94 -3.04 -11.92
N ASP A 84 14.87 -2.48 -12.49
CA ASP A 84 14.27 -1.26 -11.97
C ASP A 84 13.63 -1.50 -10.59
N SER A 85 12.93 -2.63 -10.42
CA SER A 85 12.34 -3.00 -9.13
C SER A 85 13.41 -3.21 -8.05
N VAL A 86 14.53 -3.86 -8.36
CA VAL A 86 15.64 -4.09 -7.41
C VAL A 86 16.30 -2.77 -7.01
N ARG A 87 16.51 -1.85 -7.98
CA ARG A 87 17.08 -0.52 -7.70
C ARG A 87 16.18 0.32 -6.81
N GLU A 88 14.89 0.37 -7.14
CA GLU A 88 13.92 1.14 -6.35
C GLU A 88 13.71 0.51 -4.95
N ARG A 89 13.72 -0.84 -4.83
CA ARG A 89 13.73 -1.50 -3.52
C ARG A 89 14.93 -1.06 -2.67
N GLN A 90 16.15 -1.10 -3.24
CA GLN A 90 17.35 -0.69 -2.53
C GLN A 90 17.26 0.78 -2.10
N ARG A 91 16.78 1.63 -3.01
CA ARG A 91 16.56 3.05 -2.72
C ARG A 91 15.62 3.26 -1.54
N LEU A 92 14.49 2.56 -1.52
CA LEU A 92 13.52 2.67 -0.43
C LEU A 92 14.07 2.15 0.91
N LEU A 93 14.89 1.09 0.89
CA LEU A 93 15.60 0.61 2.08
C LEU A 93 16.58 1.65 2.63
N ASP A 94 17.26 2.38 1.76
CA ASP A 94 18.26 3.39 2.13
C ASP A 94 17.59 4.71 2.56
N GLU A 95 16.50 5.12 1.91
CA GLU A 95 15.81 6.40 2.13
C GLU A 95 14.76 6.36 3.25
N ALA A 96 14.15 5.19 3.52
CA ALA A 96 13.06 5.05 4.50
C ALA A 96 13.26 3.86 5.46
N PRO A 97 14.44 3.75 6.12
CA PRO A 97 14.64 2.71 7.13
C PRO A 97 13.64 2.89 8.29
N GLY A 98 13.07 1.77 8.78
CA GLY A 98 11.99 1.78 9.77
C GLY A 98 10.58 1.82 9.17
N LEU A 99 10.44 2.18 7.89
CA LEU A 99 9.21 2.04 7.12
C LEU A 99 9.34 0.97 6.03
N VAL A 100 10.48 0.88 5.39
CA VAL A 100 10.84 -0.20 4.46
C VAL A 100 11.99 -0.96 5.10
N GLU A 101 11.75 -2.23 5.44
CA GLU A 101 12.70 -3.04 6.20
C GLU A 101 13.10 -4.28 5.41
N PRO A 102 14.39 -4.68 5.46
CA PRO A 102 14.83 -5.90 4.83
C PRO A 102 14.16 -7.11 5.47
N MET A 103 13.71 -8.04 4.65
CA MET A 103 13.10 -9.30 5.08
C MET A 103 13.75 -10.47 4.35
N SER A 104 14.14 -11.45 5.12
CA SER A 104 14.61 -12.76 4.60
C SER A 104 13.44 -13.56 4.09
N PHE A 105 13.54 -14.09 2.87
CA PHE A 105 12.57 -14.97 2.24
C PHE A 105 13.15 -16.38 2.14
N MET A 106 12.46 -17.34 2.70
CA MET A 106 12.81 -18.75 2.68
C MET A 106 11.92 -19.51 1.71
N MET A 107 12.50 -20.22 0.77
CA MET A 107 11.80 -21.15 -0.10
C MET A 107 12.22 -22.58 0.25
N PRO A 108 11.39 -23.35 0.97
CA PRO A 108 11.66 -24.76 1.27
C PRO A 108 11.63 -25.62 0.00
N HIS A 109 12.54 -26.59 -0.09
CA HIS A 109 12.64 -27.55 -1.18
C HIS A 109 12.32 -28.95 -0.68
N TYR A 110 11.47 -29.64 -1.42
CA TYR A 110 11.03 -31.00 -1.11
C TYR A 110 11.40 -31.96 -2.23
N ARG A 111 11.56 -33.28 -1.90
CA ARG A 111 11.82 -34.32 -2.90
C ARG A 111 10.72 -34.29 -3.99
N GLY A 112 11.13 -34.32 -5.25
CA GLY A 112 10.21 -34.23 -6.39
C GLY A 112 9.57 -32.86 -6.61
N GLY A 113 9.88 -31.85 -5.79
CA GLY A 113 9.39 -30.48 -5.94
C GLY A 113 10.15 -29.68 -7.01
N PHE A 114 9.46 -28.76 -7.69
CA PHE A 114 10.06 -27.79 -8.61
C PHE A 114 9.66 -26.36 -8.19
N PRO A 115 10.59 -25.40 -8.23
CA PRO A 115 12.02 -25.51 -8.56
C PRO A 115 12.80 -26.21 -7.45
N GLY A 116 13.76 -27.05 -7.87
CA GLY A 116 14.70 -27.67 -6.93
C GLY A 116 15.82 -26.70 -6.51
N PRO A 117 16.68 -27.09 -5.52
CA PRO A 117 17.72 -26.19 -4.97
C PRO A 117 18.68 -25.61 -6.03
N ARG A 118 19.09 -26.44 -7.01
CA ARG A 118 20.04 -26.00 -8.05
C ARG A 118 19.43 -24.96 -9.00
N VAL A 119 18.19 -25.18 -9.42
CA VAL A 119 17.46 -24.24 -10.30
C VAL A 119 17.22 -22.92 -9.56
N MET A 120 16.79 -22.99 -8.31
CA MET A 120 16.57 -21.79 -7.49
C MET A 120 17.90 -21.05 -7.25
N GLY A 121 18.98 -21.75 -6.93
CA GLY A 121 20.31 -21.15 -6.75
C GLY A 121 20.79 -20.39 -7.99
N GLY A 122 20.57 -20.95 -9.20
CA GLY A 122 20.86 -20.26 -10.46
C GLY A 122 20.04 -18.98 -10.65
N LEU A 123 18.72 -19.05 -10.39
CA LEU A 123 17.84 -17.86 -10.46
C LEU A 123 18.24 -16.78 -9.46
N LEU A 124 18.59 -17.17 -8.22
CA LEU A 124 19.01 -16.24 -7.19
C LEU A 124 20.38 -15.62 -7.48
N SER A 125 21.29 -16.37 -8.11
CA SER A 125 22.59 -15.82 -8.54
C SER A 125 22.41 -14.72 -9.58
N VAL A 126 21.49 -14.90 -10.51
CA VAL A 126 21.12 -13.84 -11.48
C VAL A 126 20.45 -12.66 -10.79
N TYR A 127 19.56 -12.94 -9.83
CA TYR A 127 18.89 -11.89 -9.05
C TYR A 127 19.89 -11.02 -8.29
N ASP A 128 20.87 -11.65 -7.63
CA ASP A 128 21.95 -10.97 -6.93
C ASP A 128 22.86 -10.15 -7.87
N ALA A 129 23.17 -10.68 -9.05
CA ALA A 129 23.93 -9.94 -10.05
C ALA A 129 23.21 -8.64 -10.50
N LEU A 130 21.86 -8.69 -10.64
CA LEU A 130 21.05 -7.51 -10.94
C LEU A 130 20.99 -6.54 -9.74
N ALA A 131 21.06 -7.07 -8.51
CA ALA A 131 21.07 -6.29 -7.28
C ALA A 131 22.46 -5.71 -6.93
N GLY A 132 23.53 -6.17 -7.59
CA GLY A 132 24.90 -5.80 -7.27
C GLY A 132 25.41 -6.28 -5.90
N ARG A 133 24.68 -7.20 -5.26
CA ARG A 133 25.01 -7.74 -3.92
C ARG A 133 24.64 -9.22 -3.86
N ARG A 134 25.51 -10.02 -3.21
CA ARG A 134 25.20 -11.43 -2.93
C ARG A 134 24.39 -11.53 -1.65
N ASN A 135 23.09 -11.83 -1.79
CA ASN A 135 22.12 -11.86 -0.69
C ASN A 135 21.34 -13.18 -0.65
N HIS A 136 21.83 -14.24 -1.28
CA HIS A 136 21.18 -15.55 -1.19
C HIS A 136 22.09 -16.59 -0.53
N ALA A 137 21.45 -17.56 0.14
CA ALA A 137 22.09 -18.71 0.74
C ALA A 137 21.21 -19.96 0.55
N TYR A 138 21.83 -21.13 0.68
CA TYR A 138 21.11 -22.41 0.80
C TYR A 138 21.36 -22.95 2.21
N HIS A 139 20.30 -23.38 2.86
CA HIS A 139 20.32 -24.07 4.14
C HIS A 139 19.88 -25.52 3.92
N ASP A 140 20.64 -26.47 4.46
CA ASP A 140 20.23 -27.89 4.44
C ASP A 140 19.00 -28.15 5.33
N ALA A 141 18.49 -29.38 5.35
CA ALA A 141 17.28 -29.72 6.07
C ALA A 141 17.41 -29.52 7.59
N GLU A 142 18.58 -29.74 8.16
CA GLU A 142 18.83 -29.61 9.60
C GLU A 142 18.84 -28.10 9.97
N GLN A 143 19.58 -27.29 9.25
CA GLN A 143 19.61 -25.84 9.41
C GLN A 143 18.23 -25.22 9.23
N LEU A 144 17.46 -25.69 8.23
CA LEU A 144 16.13 -25.15 7.98
C LEU A 144 15.15 -25.48 9.12
N ARG A 145 15.20 -26.69 9.70
CA ARG A 145 14.36 -27.02 10.88
C ARG A 145 14.68 -26.12 12.07
N PHE A 146 15.95 -25.80 12.27
CA PHE A 146 16.35 -24.86 13.32
C PHE A 146 15.86 -23.44 13.06
N LEU A 147 15.95 -22.95 11.81
CA LEU A 147 15.52 -21.60 11.43
C LEU A 147 14.00 -21.47 11.31
N ALA A 148 13.30 -22.55 11.11
CA ALA A 148 11.86 -22.60 10.85
C ALA A 148 11.20 -23.79 11.57
N PRO A 149 11.10 -23.76 12.91
CA PRO A 149 10.39 -24.78 13.67
C PRO A 149 8.94 -24.93 13.18
N GLY A 150 8.49 -26.18 13.02
CA GLY A 150 7.13 -26.47 12.55
C GLY A 150 6.96 -26.51 11.02
N VAL A 151 8.02 -26.25 10.23
CA VAL A 151 7.98 -26.47 8.78
C VAL A 151 7.74 -27.97 8.49
N LYS A 152 6.99 -28.26 7.42
CA LYS A 152 6.76 -29.62 6.95
C LYS A 152 8.09 -30.35 6.74
N GLU A 153 8.28 -31.48 7.42
CA GLU A 153 9.54 -32.24 7.39
C GLU A 153 9.60 -33.33 6.32
N ASN A 154 8.46 -33.94 6.00
CA ASN A 154 8.41 -35.05 5.05
C ASN A 154 8.94 -34.64 3.67
N GLY A 155 10.06 -35.28 3.28
CA GLY A 155 10.73 -35.04 2.01
C GLY A 155 11.52 -33.74 1.95
N LEU A 156 11.73 -33.04 3.05
CA LEU A 156 12.49 -31.81 3.12
C LEU A 156 13.95 -32.01 2.72
N LEU A 157 14.45 -31.24 1.77
CA LEU A 157 15.84 -31.22 1.30
C LEU A 157 16.64 -30.05 1.89
N GLY A 158 15.96 -28.98 2.28
CA GLY A 158 16.53 -27.73 2.73
C GLY A 158 15.74 -26.54 2.19
N GLY A 159 16.34 -25.36 2.20
CA GLY A 159 15.69 -24.16 1.70
C GLY A 159 16.66 -23.14 1.08
N SER A 160 16.22 -22.44 0.06
CA SER A 160 16.92 -21.28 -0.49
C SER A 160 16.42 -20.01 0.19
N CYS A 161 17.36 -19.24 0.71
CA CYS A 161 17.10 -17.96 1.35
C CYS A 161 17.58 -16.81 0.47
N PHE A 162 16.81 -15.72 0.42
CA PHE A 162 17.17 -14.47 -0.27
C PHE A 162 16.52 -13.27 0.45
N VAL A 163 16.99 -12.06 0.17
CA VAL A 163 16.48 -10.85 0.85
C VAL A 163 15.71 -9.97 -0.13
N ASP A 164 14.48 -9.64 0.26
CA ASP A 164 13.66 -8.56 -0.31
C ASP A 164 13.27 -7.59 0.83
N ALA A 165 12.15 -6.88 0.75
CA ALA A 165 11.73 -5.96 1.80
C ALA A 165 10.23 -6.01 2.05
N LEU A 166 9.85 -5.65 3.28
CA LEU A 166 8.48 -5.39 3.72
C LEU A 166 8.27 -3.92 4.02
N THR A 167 7.01 -3.50 4.01
CA THR A 167 6.59 -2.15 4.38
C THR A 167 5.16 -2.16 4.94
N ASP A 168 4.75 -1.07 5.55
CA ASP A 168 3.33 -0.71 5.66
C ASP A 168 2.97 0.13 4.42
N ASP A 169 2.20 -0.44 3.52
CA ASP A 169 1.87 0.14 2.23
C ASP A 169 1.08 1.45 2.34
N ALA A 170 0.09 1.56 3.23
CA ALA A 170 -0.64 2.81 3.44
C ALA A 170 0.26 3.86 4.12
N ARG A 171 1.10 3.45 5.06
CA ARG A 171 2.04 4.36 5.71
C ARG A 171 3.07 4.91 4.72
N LEU A 172 3.50 4.09 3.77
CA LEU A 172 4.37 4.54 2.67
C LEU A 172 3.69 5.63 1.83
N VAL A 173 2.41 5.46 1.46
CA VAL A 173 1.64 6.50 0.77
C VAL A 173 1.57 7.77 1.59
N MET A 174 1.20 7.67 2.87
CA MET A 174 1.11 8.82 3.78
C MET A 174 2.45 9.55 3.90
N ARG A 175 3.55 8.81 4.01
CA ARG A 175 4.89 9.37 4.10
C ARG A 175 5.26 10.16 2.83
N VAL A 176 4.93 9.63 1.64
CA VAL A 176 5.15 10.34 0.35
C VAL A 176 4.28 11.59 0.24
N LEU A 177 2.99 11.53 0.62
CA LEU A 177 2.09 12.68 0.59
C LEU A 177 2.52 13.78 1.56
N ARG A 178 3.04 13.43 2.73
CA ARG A 178 3.57 14.41 3.68
C ARG A 178 4.81 15.11 3.15
N GLU A 179 5.70 14.42 2.44
CA GLU A 179 6.81 15.06 1.75
C GLU A 179 6.32 16.04 0.66
N ALA A 180 5.32 15.62 -0.13
CA ALA A 180 4.74 16.50 -1.16
C ALA A 180 4.13 17.77 -0.55
N ARG A 181 3.41 17.64 0.57
CA ARG A 181 2.85 18.78 1.30
C ARG A 181 3.93 19.73 1.85
N ALA A 182 5.00 19.16 2.40
CA ALA A 182 6.11 19.96 2.92
C ALA A 182 6.78 20.79 1.81
N ASP A 183 6.69 20.34 0.56
CA ASP A 183 7.18 21.06 -0.62
C ASP A 183 6.07 21.89 -1.33
N GLY A 184 4.92 22.12 -0.66
CA GLY A 184 3.90 23.08 -1.09
C GLY A 184 2.72 22.50 -1.87
N ALA A 185 2.62 21.16 -2.03
CA ALA A 185 1.43 20.58 -2.65
C ALA A 185 0.19 20.71 -1.77
N VAL A 186 -0.96 20.96 -2.38
CA VAL A 186 -2.28 20.82 -1.76
C VAL A 186 -2.76 19.39 -1.98
N VAL A 187 -3.11 18.69 -0.89
CA VAL A 187 -3.49 17.26 -0.93
C VAL A 187 -4.76 17.07 -0.12
N LEU A 188 -5.83 16.63 -0.78
CA LEU A 188 -7.17 16.49 -0.21
C LEU A 188 -7.76 15.10 -0.45
N ASN A 189 -8.37 14.53 0.59
CA ASN A 189 -9.24 13.36 0.52
C ASN A 189 -10.71 13.75 0.65
N GLY A 190 -11.64 12.82 0.40
CA GLY A 190 -13.07 13.09 0.40
C GLY A 190 -13.50 14.05 -0.72
N VAL A 191 -12.74 14.14 -1.83
CA VAL A 191 -13.04 14.98 -2.97
C VAL A 191 -13.08 14.15 -4.24
N ARG A 192 -14.26 14.00 -4.82
CA ARG A 192 -14.49 13.23 -6.04
C ARG A 192 -14.35 14.12 -7.27
N VAL A 193 -13.56 13.70 -8.24
CA VAL A 193 -13.61 14.27 -9.59
C VAL A 193 -14.73 13.59 -10.35
N THR A 194 -15.75 14.37 -10.72
CA THR A 194 -16.95 13.88 -11.42
C THR A 194 -16.82 13.97 -12.93
N GLN A 195 -16.04 14.95 -13.43
CA GLN A 195 -15.88 15.18 -14.86
C GLN A 195 -14.55 15.87 -15.18
N LEU A 196 -13.97 15.54 -16.35
CA LEU A 196 -12.88 16.31 -16.97
C LEU A 196 -13.46 17.45 -17.81
N LEU A 197 -13.03 18.69 -17.54
CA LEU A 197 -13.43 19.86 -18.31
C LEU A 197 -12.59 19.95 -19.58
N ARG A 198 -13.24 20.28 -20.72
CA ARG A 198 -12.59 20.33 -22.04
C ARG A 198 -12.87 21.63 -22.76
N GLU A 199 -11.84 22.18 -23.41
CA GLU A 199 -11.92 23.34 -24.29
C GLU A 199 -11.13 23.04 -25.56
N GLY A 200 -11.75 23.19 -26.74
CA GLY A 200 -11.10 22.93 -28.01
C GLY A 200 -10.53 21.51 -28.15
N GLY A 201 -11.15 20.50 -27.53
CA GLY A 201 -10.65 19.13 -27.52
C GLY A 201 -9.51 18.84 -26.52
N ARG A 202 -9.05 19.85 -25.79
CA ARG A 202 -8.02 19.74 -24.76
C ARG A 202 -8.65 19.67 -23.37
N VAL A 203 -8.16 18.79 -22.51
CA VAL A 203 -8.51 18.77 -21.08
C VAL A 203 -7.83 19.97 -20.40
N CYS A 204 -8.61 20.80 -19.69
CA CYS A 204 -8.17 22.05 -19.09
C CYS A 204 -8.57 22.23 -17.62
N GLY A 205 -9.21 21.23 -17.03
CA GLY A 205 -9.65 21.29 -15.64
C GLY A 205 -10.52 20.10 -15.26
N VAL A 206 -11.09 20.18 -14.05
CA VAL A 206 -11.99 19.16 -13.48
C VAL A 206 -13.19 19.81 -12.83
N GLN A 207 -14.33 19.11 -12.86
CA GLN A 207 -15.42 19.32 -11.92
C GLN A 207 -15.24 18.38 -10.74
N ILE A 208 -15.35 18.90 -9.53
CA ILE A 208 -15.23 18.15 -8.28
C ILE A 208 -16.52 18.23 -7.47
N GLU A 209 -16.69 17.24 -6.61
CA GLU A 209 -17.72 17.17 -5.58
C GLU A 209 -17.03 16.88 -4.24
N ASP A 210 -17.31 17.69 -3.24
CA ASP A 210 -16.96 17.39 -1.87
C ASP A 210 -17.87 16.28 -1.33
N CYS A 211 -17.30 15.13 -0.99
CA CYS A 211 -18.08 13.97 -0.55
C CYS A 211 -18.69 14.16 0.86
N GLU A 212 -18.22 15.12 1.66
CA GLU A 212 -18.75 15.41 2.98
C GLU A 212 -19.96 16.39 2.91
N SER A 213 -19.88 17.43 2.10
CA SER A 213 -20.92 18.46 2.03
C SER A 213 -21.81 18.37 0.77
N GLY A 214 -21.39 17.64 -0.26
CA GLY A 214 -22.04 17.63 -1.58
C GLY A 214 -21.77 18.87 -2.43
N ALA A 215 -20.96 19.83 -1.96
CA ALA A 215 -20.62 21.03 -2.70
C ALA A 215 -19.79 20.70 -3.96
N THR A 216 -20.06 21.43 -5.05
CA THR A 216 -19.37 21.22 -6.33
C THR A 216 -18.58 22.45 -6.72
N LEU A 217 -17.39 22.27 -7.31
CA LEU A 217 -16.50 23.32 -7.80
C LEU A 217 -15.91 22.93 -9.15
N GLN A 218 -15.55 23.92 -9.96
CA GLN A 218 -14.77 23.75 -11.18
C GLN A 218 -13.36 24.29 -10.96
N LEU A 219 -12.35 23.47 -11.26
CA LEU A 219 -10.94 23.81 -11.08
C LEU A 219 -10.24 23.81 -12.44
N ARG A 220 -9.32 24.77 -12.64
CA ARG A 220 -8.52 24.90 -13.85
C ARG A 220 -7.10 24.38 -13.63
N SER A 221 -6.55 23.72 -14.66
CA SER A 221 -5.19 23.20 -14.64
C SER A 221 -4.56 23.25 -16.02
N ALA A 222 -3.25 23.48 -16.05
CA ALA A 222 -2.48 23.45 -17.29
C ALA A 222 -2.35 22.02 -17.84
N VAL A 223 -2.22 21.02 -16.95
CA VAL A 223 -2.21 19.58 -17.28
C VAL A 223 -2.80 18.78 -16.12
N LEU A 224 -3.42 17.63 -16.44
CA LEU A 224 -3.99 16.72 -15.47
C LEU A 224 -3.31 15.35 -15.55
N THR A 225 -3.32 14.64 -14.41
CA THR A 225 -2.93 13.24 -14.36
C THR A 225 -3.99 12.40 -13.67
N VAL A 226 -4.42 11.33 -14.32
CA VAL A 226 -5.32 10.32 -13.74
C VAL A 226 -4.47 9.16 -13.23
N ALA A 227 -4.45 8.95 -11.92
CA ALA A 227 -3.70 7.90 -11.21
C ALA A 227 -4.62 7.07 -10.31
N THR A 228 -5.83 6.76 -10.80
CA THR A 228 -6.92 6.16 -10.03
C THR A 228 -6.88 4.63 -9.97
N GLY A 229 -5.75 4.00 -10.33
CA GLY A 229 -5.55 2.56 -10.19
C GLY A 229 -6.59 1.74 -10.96
N ALA A 230 -7.39 0.92 -10.27
CA ALA A 230 -8.40 0.07 -10.90
C ALA A 230 -9.54 0.86 -11.57
N TRP A 231 -9.72 2.14 -11.21
CA TRP A 231 -10.72 3.05 -11.78
C TRP A 231 -10.18 3.91 -12.94
N ALA A 232 -8.96 3.66 -13.42
CA ALA A 232 -8.31 4.52 -14.42
C ALA A 232 -9.08 4.65 -15.75
N GLU A 233 -9.95 3.70 -16.07
CA GLU A 233 -10.77 3.74 -17.28
C GLU A 233 -12.04 4.60 -17.15
N ARG A 234 -12.46 4.98 -15.93
CA ARG A 234 -13.73 5.70 -15.71
C ARG A 234 -13.74 7.13 -16.25
N LEU A 235 -12.58 7.78 -16.26
CA LEU A 235 -12.43 9.16 -16.75
C LEU A 235 -11.95 9.24 -18.20
N ARG A 236 -11.80 8.08 -18.87
CA ARG A 236 -11.47 8.01 -20.30
C ARG A 236 -12.73 8.23 -21.16
N PRO A 237 -12.56 8.62 -22.45
CA PRO A 237 -13.66 8.65 -23.40
C PRO A 237 -14.44 7.32 -23.42
N ALA A 238 -15.76 7.40 -23.57
CA ALA A 238 -16.64 6.22 -23.49
C ALA A 238 -16.41 5.18 -24.59
N ASP A 239 -15.88 5.63 -25.75
CA ASP A 239 -15.52 4.80 -26.90
C ASP A 239 -14.11 4.18 -26.79
N ALA A 240 -13.34 4.53 -25.76
CA ALA A 240 -12.02 3.96 -25.55
C ALA A 240 -12.10 2.48 -25.16
N ALA A 241 -11.33 1.64 -25.85
CA ALA A 241 -11.28 0.21 -25.54
C ALA A 241 -10.83 -0.03 -24.09
N LYS A 242 -11.55 -0.92 -23.39
CA LYS A 242 -11.16 -1.36 -22.05
C LYS A 242 -9.91 -2.23 -22.12
N GLN A 243 -8.94 -1.93 -21.30
CA GLN A 243 -7.65 -2.62 -21.24
C GLN A 243 -7.30 -3.13 -19.85
N LEU A 244 -8.05 -2.74 -18.80
CA LEU A 244 -7.81 -3.21 -17.46
C LEU A 244 -8.57 -4.51 -17.17
N ARG A 245 -7.84 -5.45 -16.56
CA ARG A 245 -8.36 -6.67 -15.96
C ARG A 245 -8.20 -6.57 -14.44
N PRO A 246 -9.25 -6.25 -13.70
CA PRO A 246 -9.17 -6.19 -12.24
C PRO A 246 -8.94 -7.59 -11.66
N LEU A 247 -7.87 -7.78 -10.89
CA LEU A 247 -7.54 -9.04 -10.23
C LEU A 247 -7.57 -8.88 -8.71
N ARG A 248 -8.44 -9.66 -8.04
CA ARG A 248 -8.53 -9.70 -6.57
C ARG A 248 -7.47 -10.61 -5.99
N GLY A 249 -6.87 -10.17 -4.89
CA GLY A 249 -6.00 -10.98 -4.05
C GLY A 249 -6.29 -10.77 -2.59
N SER A 250 -6.56 -11.86 -1.87
CA SER A 250 -6.98 -11.88 -0.48
C SER A 250 -5.87 -12.37 0.45
N HIS A 251 -5.89 -11.90 1.70
CA HIS A 251 -4.92 -12.23 2.74
C HIS A 251 -5.62 -12.49 4.06
N LEU A 252 -5.04 -13.36 4.88
CA LEU A 252 -5.40 -13.58 6.27
C LEU A 252 -4.34 -12.96 7.18
N LEU A 253 -4.77 -12.46 8.32
CA LEU A 253 -3.91 -12.05 9.42
C LEU A 253 -4.15 -12.96 10.61
N LEU A 254 -3.08 -13.54 11.14
CA LEU A 254 -3.09 -14.42 12.30
C LEU A 254 -2.28 -13.77 13.43
N PRO A 255 -2.58 -14.04 14.71
CA PRO A 255 -1.70 -13.64 15.79
C PRO A 255 -0.30 -14.20 15.59
N GLY A 256 0.75 -13.39 15.78
CA GLY A 256 2.12 -13.83 15.59
C GLY A 256 2.51 -15.02 16.47
N TRP A 257 1.92 -15.13 17.67
CA TRP A 257 2.14 -16.28 18.57
C TRP A 257 1.45 -17.57 18.08
N ARG A 258 0.40 -17.47 17.25
CA ARG A 258 -0.36 -18.63 16.77
C ARG A 258 0.35 -19.32 15.59
N LEU A 259 0.97 -18.56 14.71
CA LEU A 259 1.84 -19.03 13.65
C LEU A 259 3.14 -18.21 13.68
N PRO A 260 4.07 -18.51 14.59
CA PRO A 260 5.29 -17.74 14.75
C PRO A 260 6.25 -18.00 13.59
N VAL A 261 6.50 -16.97 12.78
CA VAL A 261 7.49 -17.00 11.71
C VAL A 261 8.42 -15.79 11.85
N ALA A 262 9.74 -16.04 11.87
CA ALA A 262 10.75 -15.00 11.98
C ALA A 262 11.16 -14.41 10.62
N GLN A 263 10.77 -15.05 9.52
CA GLN A 263 11.10 -14.71 8.15
C GLN A 263 9.93 -15.01 7.22
N ALA A 264 9.96 -14.47 6.03
CA ALA A 264 8.95 -14.77 5.02
C ALA A 264 9.19 -16.15 4.40
N PHE A 265 8.14 -16.92 4.28
CA PHE A 265 8.13 -18.18 3.53
C PHE A 265 7.43 -17.97 2.20
N THR A 266 7.98 -18.56 1.15
CA THR A 266 7.33 -18.66 -0.16
C THR A 266 7.35 -20.10 -0.63
N PHE A 267 6.18 -20.62 -0.99
CA PHE A 267 6.02 -22.00 -1.45
C PHE A 267 4.87 -22.10 -2.45
N LEU A 268 4.82 -23.19 -3.20
CA LEU A 268 3.78 -23.41 -4.20
C LEU A 268 2.61 -24.16 -3.58
N HIS A 269 1.42 -23.58 -3.67
CA HIS A 269 0.18 -24.20 -3.20
C HIS A 269 -0.08 -25.52 -3.93
N GLN A 270 -0.52 -26.57 -3.22
CA GLN A 270 -0.70 -27.91 -3.79
C GLN A 270 -1.81 -27.98 -4.85
N ARG A 271 -2.87 -27.16 -4.76
CA ARG A 271 -4.03 -27.20 -5.68
C ARG A 271 -3.67 -26.70 -7.09
N ASP A 272 -2.90 -25.62 -7.19
CA ASP A 272 -2.71 -24.89 -8.46
C ASP A 272 -1.27 -24.47 -8.77
N ARG A 273 -0.32 -24.79 -7.87
CA ARG A 273 1.10 -24.47 -7.99
C ARG A 273 1.39 -22.96 -8.00
N ARG A 274 0.51 -22.16 -7.43
CA ARG A 274 0.73 -20.72 -7.29
C ARG A 274 1.56 -20.43 -6.03
N PRO A 275 2.43 -19.42 -6.06
CA PRO A 275 3.17 -19.02 -4.87
C PRO A 275 2.24 -18.40 -3.83
N VAL A 276 2.33 -18.89 -2.62
CA VAL A 276 1.75 -18.32 -1.40
C VAL A 276 2.89 -17.86 -0.51
N PHE A 277 2.64 -16.80 0.23
CA PHE A 277 3.58 -16.24 1.20
C PHE A 277 2.99 -16.34 2.60
N VAL A 278 3.85 -16.64 3.57
CA VAL A 278 3.58 -16.58 5.01
C VAL A 278 4.70 -15.76 5.62
N PHE A 279 4.39 -14.62 6.24
CA PHE A 279 5.43 -13.69 6.69
C PHE A 279 5.02 -12.88 7.92
N PRO A 280 5.99 -12.46 8.77
CA PRO A 280 5.71 -11.60 9.91
C PRO A 280 5.45 -10.16 9.42
N TRP A 281 4.47 -9.49 10.03
CA TRP A 281 4.17 -8.10 9.76
C TRP A 281 3.50 -7.45 10.98
N GLU A 282 4.08 -6.38 11.53
CA GLU A 282 3.54 -5.60 12.65
C GLU A 282 3.13 -6.49 13.87
N GLY A 283 3.94 -7.48 14.24
CA GLY A 283 3.65 -8.39 15.35
C GLY A 283 2.66 -9.53 15.05
N ALA A 284 2.10 -9.56 13.86
CA ALA A 284 1.19 -10.60 13.38
C ALA A 284 1.82 -11.43 12.25
N THR A 285 1.15 -12.48 11.81
CA THR A 285 1.55 -13.30 10.65
C THR A 285 0.54 -13.17 9.53
N VAL A 286 1.00 -12.75 8.36
CA VAL A 286 0.20 -12.62 7.14
C VAL A 286 0.32 -13.87 6.30
N VAL A 287 -0.81 -14.34 5.77
CA VAL A 287 -0.91 -15.43 4.79
C VAL A 287 -1.58 -14.91 3.53
N GLY A 288 -0.95 -15.06 2.38
CA GLY A 288 -1.48 -14.61 1.08
C GLY A 288 -0.53 -14.89 -0.07
N THR A 289 -1.00 -14.80 -1.26
CA THR A 289 -2.24 -14.17 -1.70
C THR A 289 -2.96 -15.05 -2.72
N THR A 290 -4.28 -14.90 -2.78
CA THR A 290 -5.06 -15.42 -3.90
C THR A 290 -4.91 -14.53 -5.14
N ASP A 291 -5.46 -14.91 -6.29
CA ASP A 291 -5.38 -14.14 -7.54
C ASP A 291 -6.53 -14.55 -8.48
N LEU A 292 -7.66 -13.90 -8.35
CA LEU A 292 -8.90 -14.20 -9.02
C LEU A 292 -9.37 -12.99 -9.84
N ASP A 293 -10.12 -13.22 -10.92
CA ASP A 293 -10.80 -12.14 -11.60
C ASP A 293 -11.82 -11.48 -10.65
N HIS A 294 -11.74 -10.16 -10.52
CA HIS A 294 -12.69 -9.39 -9.75
C HIS A 294 -13.84 -8.95 -10.65
N ARG A 295 -15.05 -9.40 -10.34
CA ARG A 295 -16.27 -9.16 -11.15
C ARG A 295 -17.27 -8.25 -10.46
N GLU A 296 -17.06 -7.97 -9.17
CA GLU A 296 -17.90 -7.07 -8.39
C GLU A 296 -17.64 -5.61 -8.76
N ASP A 297 -18.57 -4.72 -8.42
CA ASP A 297 -18.38 -3.29 -8.63
C ASP A 297 -17.19 -2.80 -7.79
N LEU A 298 -16.28 -2.08 -8.45
CA LEU A 298 -15.10 -1.50 -7.81
C LEU A 298 -15.44 -0.45 -6.74
N ASP A 299 -16.66 0.09 -6.73
CA ASP A 299 -17.11 1.02 -5.69
C ASP A 299 -17.40 0.35 -4.36
N HIS A 300 -17.54 -0.97 -4.36
CA HIS A 300 -17.57 -1.77 -3.16
C HIS A 300 -16.16 -2.24 -2.79
N SER A 301 -15.87 -2.30 -1.50
CA SER A 301 -14.63 -2.90 -1.01
C SER A 301 -14.56 -4.36 -1.42
N ALA A 302 -13.47 -4.78 -2.03
CA ALA A 302 -13.21 -6.19 -2.25
C ALA A 302 -13.06 -6.90 -0.90
N ARG A 303 -13.66 -8.09 -0.79
CA ARG A 303 -13.64 -8.93 0.41
C ARG A 303 -13.24 -10.36 0.06
N ILE A 304 -12.76 -11.08 1.05
CA ILE A 304 -12.41 -12.50 0.91
C ILE A 304 -13.68 -13.34 0.76
N SER A 305 -13.62 -14.36 -0.08
CA SER A 305 -14.66 -15.39 -0.16
C SER A 305 -14.33 -16.60 0.73
N SER A 306 -15.33 -17.47 1.02
CA SER A 306 -15.12 -18.71 1.76
C SER A 306 -14.10 -19.61 1.07
N ASP A 307 -14.15 -19.73 -0.26
CA ASP A 307 -13.17 -20.51 -1.05
C ASP A 307 -11.74 -19.96 -0.91
N GLU A 308 -11.58 -18.64 -0.86
CA GLU A 308 -10.27 -18.01 -0.66
C GLU A 308 -9.75 -18.22 0.77
N LEU A 309 -10.63 -18.17 1.77
CA LEU A 309 -10.32 -18.49 3.16
C LEU A 309 -9.80 -19.92 3.27
N ASP A 310 -10.54 -20.88 2.76
CA ASP A 310 -10.16 -22.30 2.75
C ASP A 310 -8.85 -22.56 1.99
N TYR A 311 -8.65 -21.86 0.87
CA TYR A 311 -7.41 -21.94 0.10
C TYR A 311 -6.21 -21.49 0.93
N LEU A 312 -6.32 -20.37 1.64
CA LEU A 312 -5.21 -19.82 2.42
C LEU A 312 -4.95 -20.63 3.71
N LEU A 313 -5.99 -21.13 4.37
CA LEU A 313 -5.84 -22.03 5.52
C LEU A 313 -5.20 -23.36 5.11
N ALA A 314 -5.61 -23.93 3.96
CA ALA A 314 -4.96 -25.13 3.41
C ALA A 314 -3.48 -24.92 3.09
N ALA A 315 -3.08 -23.70 2.68
CA ALA A 315 -1.67 -23.37 2.49
C ALA A 315 -0.88 -23.40 3.82
N CYS A 316 -1.47 -22.88 4.90
CA CYS A 316 -0.87 -22.97 6.24
C CYS A 316 -0.68 -24.43 6.67
N GLN A 317 -1.72 -25.25 6.57
CA GLN A 317 -1.67 -26.68 6.92
C GLN A 317 -0.67 -27.45 6.06
N GLN A 318 -0.57 -27.10 4.77
CA GLN A 318 0.42 -27.71 3.86
C GLN A 318 1.86 -27.46 4.32
N GLN A 319 2.16 -26.22 4.70
CA GLN A 319 3.54 -25.80 4.98
C GLN A 319 3.93 -25.93 6.45
N PHE A 320 2.99 -25.75 7.36
CA PHE A 320 3.16 -25.76 8.81
C PHE A 320 2.13 -26.70 9.48
N PRO A 321 2.17 -28.01 9.19
CA PRO A 321 1.12 -28.94 9.63
C PRO A 321 0.99 -29.02 11.16
N GLY A 322 2.07 -28.84 11.91
CA GLY A 322 2.06 -28.84 13.38
C GLY A 322 1.45 -27.59 14.02
N ALA A 323 1.19 -26.54 13.24
CA ALA A 323 0.57 -25.33 13.77
C ALA A 323 -0.95 -25.45 13.94
N GLU A 324 -1.61 -26.39 13.24
CA GLU A 324 -3.06 -26.64 13.33
C GLU A 324 -3.92 -25.36 13.24
N VAL A 325 -3.54 -24.44 12.33
CA VAL A 325 -4.23 -23.15 12.16
C VAL A 325 -5.63 -23.37 11.60
N GLY A 326 -6.63 -22.80 12.26
CA GLY A 326 -8.03 -22.86 11.89
C GLY A 326 -8.66 -21.49 11.64
N VAL A 327 -9.95 -21.48 11.33
CA VAL A 327 -10.72 -20.26 11.05
C VAL A 327 -10.80 -19.34 12.27
N ASP A 328 -10.89 -19.92 13.46
CA ASP A 328 -10.99 -19.17 14.73
C ASP A 328 -9.70 -18.44 15.11
N ASP A 329 -8.59 -18.77 14.45
CA ASP A 329 -7.31 -18.10 14.65
C ASP A 329 -7.16 -16.82 13.84
N VAL A 330 -8.08 -16.53 12.91
CA VAL A 330 -8.00 -15.39 12.00
C VAL A 330 -8.40 -14.10 12.72
N LEU A 331 -7.47 -13.16 12.88
CA LEU A 331 -7.73 -11.84 13.45
C LEU A 331 -8.55 -10.95 12.52
N SER A 332 -8.15 -10.91 11.27
CA SER A 332 -8.77 -10.09 10.24
C SER A 332 -8.38 -10.57 8.84
N THR A 333 -9.07 -10.06 7.84
CA THR A 333 -8.78 -10.30 6.43
C THR A 333 -8.66 -9.00 5.66
N TRP A 334 -8.02 -9.02 4.50
CA TRP A 334 -8.18 -7.95 3.52
C TRP A 334 -8.04 -8.49 2.10
N SER A 335 -8.76 -7.84 1.19
CA SER A 335 -8.68 -8.12 -0.24
C SER A 335 -8.38 -6.84 -1.01
N GLY A 336 -7.46 -6.91 -1.96
CA GLY A 336 -7.10 -5.79 -2.82
C GLY A 336 -7.31 -6.12 -4.29
N VAL A 337 -7.73 -5.13 -5.08
CA VAL A 337 -7.89 -5.26 -6.52
C VAL A 337 -6.70 -4.67 -7.24
N ARG A 338 -6.00 -5.49 -8.02
CA ARG A 338 -4.84 -5.08 -8.82
C ARG A 338 -5.33 -4.60 -10.20
N PRO A 339 -4.96 -3.38 -10.63
CA PRO A 339 -5.21 -2.90 -11.99
C PRO A 339 -4.20 -3.52 -12.97
N VAL A 340 -4.47 -4.71 -13.47
CA VAL A 340 -3.58 -5.37 -14.42
C VAL A 340 -3.97 -4.99 -15.84
N VAL A 341 -3.00 -4.62 -16.65
CA VAL A 341 -3.23 -4.31 -18.06
C VAL A 341 -3.32 -5.63 -18.83
N GLY A 342 -4.50 -5.91 -19.38
CA GLY A 342 -4.74 -7.10 -20.20
C GLY A 342 -4.17 -6.95 -21.61
N SER A 343 -4.02 -8.08 -22.33
CA SER A 343 -3.65 -8.04 -23.75
C SER A 343 -4.77 -7.42 -24.59
N ALA A 344 -4.43 -6.57 -25.56
CA ALA A 344 -5.36 -5.82 -26.42
C ALA A 344 -6.33 -6.68 -27.25
N THR A 345 -6.23 -8.00 -27.20
CA THR A 345 -7.03 -8.96 -27.98
C THR A 345 -8.34 -9.38 -27.31
N GLY A 346 -8.85 -8.66 -26.32
CA GLY A 346 -10.22 -8.82 -25.79
C GLY A 346 -10.57 -10.18 -25.17
N ALA A 347 -9.66 -11.13 -25.12
CA ALA A 347 -9.89 -12.44 -24.59
C ALA A 347 -9.40 -12.53 -23.13
N GLN A 348 -10.31 -12.64 -22.19
CA GLN A 348 -10.06 -13.09 -20.79
C GLN A 348 -9.48 -14.53 -20.73
N GLN A 349 -8.68 -14.94 -21.71
CA GLN A 349 -8.34 -16.35 -21.98
C GLN A 349 -7.01 -16.81 -21.35
N GLY A 350 -6.37 -16.05 -20.48
CA GLY A 350 -5.15 -16.49 -19.79
C GLY A 350 -5.36 -16.67 -18.28
N LYS A 351 -4.54 -17.55 -17.63
CA LYS A 351 -4.49 -17.57 -16.15
C LYS A 351 -4.11 -16.17 -15.66
N PRO A 352 -4.79 -15.61 -14.62
CA PRO A 352 -4.51 -14.28 -14.07
C PRO A 352 -3.02 -14.03 -13.79
N SER A 353 -2.29 -15.05 -13.38
CA SER A 353 -0.86 -15.00 -13.08
C SER A 353 0.06 -14.78 -14.29
N ASN A 354 -0.47 -14.86 -15.53
CA ASN A 354 0.32 -14.69 -16.77
C ASN A 354 0.32 -13.26 -17.29
N GLU A 355 -0.60 -12.42 -16.83
CA GLU A 355 -0.69 -11.02 -17.26
C GLU A 355 0.55 -10.22 -16.87
N THR A 356 0.89 -9.25 -17.73
CA THR A 356 1.98 -8.32 -17.44
C THR A 356 1.62 -7.39 -16.29
N ARG A 357 2.60 -7.06 -15.46
CA ARG A 357 2.44 -6.09 -14.37
C ARG A 357 3.18 -4.79 -14.68
N GLU A 358 3.43 -4.53 -15.94
CA GLU A 358 3.94 -3.25 -16.42
C GLU A 358 2.81 -2.22 -16.37
N HIS A 359 3.19 -0.96 -16.28
CA HIS A 359 2.24 0.15 -16.37
C HIS A 359 2.14 0.61 -17.82
N VAL A 360 1.07 1.31 -18.13
CA VAL A 360 0.89 1.98 -19.39
C VAL A 360 0.49 3.44 -19.15
N LEU A 361 0.91 4.31 -20.08
CA LEU A 361 0.49 5.69 -20.12
C LEU A 361 -0.44 5.90 -21.31
N TRP A 362 -1.66 6.37 -21.03
CA TRP A 362 -2.57 6.87 -22.06
C TRP A 362 -2.50 8.39 -22.05
N GLN A 363 -2.28 8.97 -23.21
CA GLN A 363 -2.11 10.42 -23.36
C GLN A 363 -3.18 10.99 -24.27
N GLU A 364 -3.77 12.09 -23.86
CA GLU A 364 -4.63 12.94 -24.65
C GLU A 364 -4.25 14.41 -24.40
N PRO A 365 -4.63 15.36 -25.28
CA PRO A 365 -4.28 16.76 -25.09
C PRO A 365 -4.70 17.27 -23.69
N GLY A 366 -3.73 17.66 -22.86
CA GLY A 366 -3.93 18.16 -21.51
C GLY A 366 -4.09 17.11 -20.40
N CYS A 367 -4.02 15.80 -20.71
CA CYS A 367 -4.18 14.76 -19.69
C CYS A 367 -3.29 13.53 -19.94
N VAL A 368 -2.70 13.00 -18.87
CA VAL A 368 -1.94 11.75 -18.85
C VAL A 368 -2.59 10.79 -17.85
N THR A 369 -3.03 9.61 -18.31
CA THR A 369 -3.57 8.57 -17.45
C THR A 369 -2.53 7.48 -17.23
N LEU A 370 -2.21 7.19 -15.98
CA LEU A 370 -1.36 6.07 -15.57
C LEU A 370 -2.23 4.89 -15.13
N ALA A 371 -2.07 3.75 -15.78
CA ALA A 371 -2.75 2.51 -15.43
C ALA A 371 -1.77 1.38 -15.17
N GLY A 372 -2.09 0.49 -14.24
CA GLY A 372 -1.18 -0.59 -13.83
C GLY A 372 -0.08 -0.13 -12.88
N GLY A 373 1.06 -0.85 -12.91
CA GLY A 373 2.22 -0.53 -12.09
C GLY A 373 2.27 -1.26 -10.74
N LYS A 374 3.27 -0.91 -9.92
CA LYS A 374 3.59 -1.57 -8.65
C LYS A 374 3.99 -0.56 -7.60
N LEU A 375 3.76 -0.93 -6.33
CA LEU A 375 4.20 -0.17 -5.18
C LEU A 375 5.73 0.12 -5.23
N THR A 376 6.55 -0.85 -5.54
CA THR A 376 8.01 -0.71 -5.55
C THR A 376 8.51 0.34 -6.55
N THR A 377 7.85 0.46 -7.72
CA THR A 377 8.33 1.29 -8.84
C THR A 377 7.52 2.58 -9.01
N PHE A 378 6.88 3.08 -7.95
CA PHE A 378 6.04 4.28 -8.05
C PHE A 378 6.82 5.51 -8.52
N ARG A 379 8.09 5.66 -8.10
CA ARG A 379 8.91 6.81 -8.47
C ARG A 379 9.27 6.84 -9.97
N PRO A 380 9.86 5.79 -10.59
CA PRO A 380 10.09 5.76 -12.04
C PRO A 380 8.82 6.03 -12.84
N GLN A 381 7.65 5.49 -12.40
CA GLN A 381 6.37 5.76 -13.04
C GLN A 381 5.99 7.24 -12.93
N ALA A 382 6.15 7.85 -11.77
CA ALA A 382 5.92 9.28 -11.57
C ALA A 382 6.80 10.14 -12.48
N ILE A 383 8.08 9.80 -12.61
CA ILE A 383 9.03 10.47 -13.50
C ILE A 383 8.59 10.37 -14.96
N GLU A 384 8.13 9.20 -15.40
CA GLU A 384 7.66 9.00 -16.78
C GLU A 384 6.39 9.82 -17.05
N VAL A 385 5.43 9.83 -16.13
CA VAL A 385 4.22 10.67 -16.20
C VAL A 385 4.58 12.15 -16.30
N LEU A 386 5.48 12.62 -15.43
CA LEU A 386 5.85 14.04 -15.41
C LEU A 386 6.65 14.48 -16.64
N LYS A 387 7.45 13.58 -17.24
CA LYS A 387 8.06 13.83 -18.55
C LYS A 387 7.02 14.07 -19.63
N ALA A 388 5.96 13.25 -19.66
CA ALA A 388 4.86 13.43 -20.60
C ALA A 388 4.10 14.75 -20.34
N CYS A 389 3.80 15.07 -19.08
CA CYS A 389 3.14 16.33 -18.69
C CYS A 389 4.00 17.55 -19.08
N ALA A 390 5.30 17.53 -18.79
CA ALA A 390 6.22 18.62 -19.14
C ALA A 390 6.27 18.84 -20.65
N GLY A 391 6.29 17.76 -21.45
CA GLY A 391 6.20 17.85 -22.92
C GLY A 391 4.94 18.56 -23.38
N MET A 392 3.77 18.30 -22.77
CA MET A 392 2.51 18.98 -23.07
C MET A 392 2.53 20.47 -22.71
N LEU A 393 3.36 20.86 -21.72
CA LEU A 393 3.53 22.24 -21.26
C LEU A 393 4.66 22.98 -21.96
N GLY A 394 5.40 22.32 -22.87
CA GLY A 394 6.60 22.89 -23.49
C GLY A 394 7.74 23.14 -22.49
N ARG A 395 7.75 22.44 -21.36
CA ARG A 395 8.77 22.55 -20.29
C ARG A 395 9.76 21.40 -20.40
N SER A 396 11.04 21.67 -20.07
CA SER A 396 12.02 20.59 -19.89
C SER A 396 11.79 19.85 -18.58
N PHE A 397 12.03 18.55 -18.57
CA PHE A 397 11.99 17.72 -17.37
C PHE A 397 13.25 16.86 -17.28
N VAL A 398 13.95 16.97 -16.16
CA VAL A 398 15.15 16.18 -15.86
C VAL A 398 14.92 15.40 -14.58
N ASP A 399 15.21 14.10 -14.60
CA ASP A 399 15.31 13.31 -13.37
C ASP A 399 16.68 13.60 -12.73
N ASP A 400 16.66 14.33 -11.63
CA ASP A 400 17.85 14.73 -10.86
C ASP A 400 18.37 13.63 -9.91
N GLY A 401 17.66 12.50 -9.85
CA GLY A 401 18.00 11.39 -8.97
C GLY A 401 17.83 11.68 -7.47
N ALA A 402 17.28 12.83 -7.09
CA ALA A 402 17.15 13.21 -5.68
C ALA A 402 16.26 12.24 -4.89
N PRO A 403 16.47 12.09 -3.56
CA PRO A 403 15.69 11.24 -2.70
C PRO A 403 14.21 11.60 -2.68
N VAL A 404 13.34 10.59 -2.56
CA VAL A 404 11.90 10.80 -2.36
C VAL A 404 11.65 11.39 -0.97
N PHE A 405 12.38 10.89 0.01
CA PHE A 405 12.22 11.28 1.41
C PHE A 405 13.35 12.21 1.84
N ALA A 406 13.00 13.25 2.60
CA ALA A 406 13.98 14.08 3.26
C ALA A 406 14.64 13.33 4.42
N ALA A 407 15.84 13.73 4.76
CA ALA A 407 16.53 13.22 5.94
C ALA A 407 15.68 13.44 7.20
N VAL A 408 15.66 12.43 8.06
CA VAL A 408 15.00 12.52 9.36
C VAL A 408 15.79 13.51 10.23
N PRO A 409 15.11 14.48 10.89
CA PRO A 409 15.80 15.37 11.81
C PRO A 409 16.51 14.60 12.93
N PRO A 410 17.73 14.97 13.28
CA PRO A 410 18.44 14.34 14.39
C PRO A 410 17.71 14.65 15.70
N LEU A 411 17.12 13.63 16.31
CA LEU A 411 16.33 13.77 17.52
C LEU A 411 16.48 12.52 18.39
N THR A 412 16.73 12.72 19.68
CA THR A 412 16.70 11.65 20.68
C THR A 412 15.42 11.77 21.50
N ILE A 413 14.67 10.67 21.61
CA ILE A 413 13.46 10.58 22.42
C ILE A 413 13.77 9.62 23.57
N ALA A 414 13.78 10.14 24.79
CA ALA A 414 14.09 9.34 25.98
C ALA A 414 13.09 8.19 26.15
N GLY A 415 13.58 7.02 26.55
CA GLY A 415 12.76 5.83 26.82
C GLY A 415 12.42 4.98 25.60
N LEU A 416 12.64 5.44 24.36
CA LEU A 416 12.45 4.61 23.17
C LEU A 416 13.61 3.63 22.98
N SER A 417 13.28 2.37 22.67
CA SER A 417 14.28 1.43 22.15
C SER A 417 14.74 1.86 20.75
N GLY A 418 15.91 1.38 20.32
CA GLY A 418 16.43 1.67 18.99
C GLY A 418 15.48 1.25 17.87
N ASN A 419 14.76 0.14 18.03
CA ASN A 419 13.77 -0.34 17.05
C ASN A 419 12.52 0.56 17.00
N GLN A 420 12.01 0.98 18.15
CA GLN A 420 10.88 1.93 18.21
C GLN A 420 11.26 3.27 17.58
N TRP A 421 12.42 3.81 17.92
CA TRP A 421 12.92 5.04 17.30
C TRP A 421 12.99 4.91 15.78
N ARG A 422 13.62 3.83 15.29
CA ARG A 422 13.77 3.56 13.85
C ARG A 422 12.40 3.47 13.15
N ARG A 423 11.44 2.76 13.76
CA ARG A 423 10.07 2.64 13.26
C ARG A 423 9.39 4.01 13.16
N LEU A 424 9.41 4.81 14.22
CA LEU A 424 8.81 6.14 14.22
C LEU A 424 9.51 7.10 13.24
N ALA A 425 10.82 7.07 13.18
CA ALA A 425 11.61 7.88 12.26
C ALA A 425 11.27 7.58 10.79
N GLY A 426 11.19 6.31 10.41
CA GLY A 426 10.80 5.90 9.06
C GLY A 426 9.37 6.29 8.71
N ARG A 427 8.43 6.09 9.64
CA ARG A 427 7.01 6.38 9.45
C ARG A 427 6.67 7.86 9.39
N HIS A 428 7.34 8.69 10.20
CA HIS A 428 6.98 10.10 10.38
C HIS A 428 8.00 11.08 9.78
N GLY A 429 9.26 10.67 9.59
CA GLY A 429 10.27 11.47 8.89
C GLY A 429 10.43 12.89 9.41
N ARG A 430 10.18 13.90 8.57
CA ARG A 430 10.24 15.33 8.93
C ARG A 430 9.36 15.71 10.12
N ASP A 431 8.29 14.96 10.37
CA ASP A 431 7.31 15.24 11.42
C ASP A 431 7.67 14.61 12.76
N LEU A 432 8.76 13.87 12.84
CA LEU A 432 9.23 13.23 14.08
C LEU A 432 9.33 14.23 15.25
N PRO A 433 9.79 15.50 15.09
CA PRO A 433 9.80 16.46 16.18
C PRO A 433 8.40 16.77 16.76
N ARG A 434 7.36 16.85 15.90
CA ARG A 434 5.99 17.06 16.36
C ARG A 434 5.46 15.83 17.10
N LEU A 435 5.72 14.63 16.58
CA LEU A 435 5.37 13.39 17.27
C LEU A 435 6.09 13.29 18.63
N ALA A 436 7.34 13.72 18.72
CA ALA A 436 8.10 13.72 19.98
C ALA A 436 7.47 14.61 21.06
N GLN A 437 6.85 15.73 20.69
CA GLN A 437 6.09 16.55 21.63
C GLN A 437 4.89 15.78 22.20
N LEU A 438 4.12 15.11 21.33
CA LEU A 438 2.99 14.28 21.76
C LEU A 438 3.43 13.07 22.61
N LEU A 439 4.60 12.49 22.32
CA LEU A 439 5.17 11.44 23.17
C LEU A 439 5.57 11.95 24.56
N GLY A 440 6.02 13.20 24.66
CA GLY A 440 6.28 13.87 25.94
C GLY A 440 5.01 14.08 26.77
N GLU A 441 3.87 14.29 26.11
CA GLU A 441 2.57 14.52 26.76
C GLU A 441 1.84 13.21 27.11
N LEU A 442 1.85 12.23 26.22
CA LEU A 442 1.04 11.02 26.28
C LEU A 442 1.80 9.77 26.71
N GLY A 443 3.15 9.85 26.81
CA GLY A 443 3.99 8.72 27.15
C GLY A 443 4.27 7.78 25.97
N LEU A 444 4.86 6.63 26.28
CA LEU A 444 5.33 5.62 25.33
C LEU A 444 4.47 4.35 25.34
N GLU A 445 3.27 4.43 25.88
CA GLU A 445 2.37 3.27 25.94
C GLU A 445 1.85 2.91 24.54
N THR A 446 1.77 1.61 24.28
CA THR A 446 1.21 1.06 23.04
C THR A 446 -0.29 0.80 23.16
N VAL A 447 -0.97 0.73 22.03
CA VAL A 447 -2.38 0.35 21.98
C VAL A 447 -2.48 -1.18 21.94
N GLY A 448 -2.80 -1.76 23.07
CA GLY A 448 -2.91 -3.21 23.20
C GLY A 448 -1.62 -3.95 22.85
N ALA A 449 -1.74 -5.05 22.12
CA ALA A 449 -0.62 -5.87 21.68
C ALA A 449 0.07 -5.38 20.40
N SER A 450 -0.23 -4.17 19.94
CA SER A 450 0.39 -3.58 18.75
C SER A 450 1.63 -2.75 19.11
N ASP A 451 2.47 -2.45 18.11
CA ASP A 451 3.60 -1.51 18.26
C ASP A 451 3.17 -0.03 18.11
N THR A 452 1.89 0.24 17.89
CA THR A 452 1.36 1.60 17.71
C THR A 452 1.23 2.29 19.05
N LEU A 453 1.86 3.47 19.20
CA LEU A 453 1.79 4.29 20.39
C LEU A 453 0.53 5.16 20.39
N TRP A 454 -0.06 5.46 21.57
CA TRP A 454 -1.19 6.38 21.67
C TRP A 454 -0.91 7.76 21.06
N ALA A 455 0.33 8.21 21.13
CA ALA A 455 0.76 9.46 20.50
C ALA A 455 0.65 9.44 18.97
N GLU A 456 0.77 8.27 18.31
CA GLU A 456 0.57 8.16 16.86
C GLU A 456 -0.89 8.41 16.46
N LEU A 457 -1.86 8.00 17.30
CA LEU A 457 -3.28 8.30 17.07
C LEU A 457 -3.54 9.81 17.19
N ALA A 458 -3.03 10.44 18.25
CA ALA A 458 -3.15 11.87 18.44
C ALA A 458 -2.54 12.64 17.26
N PHE A 459 -1.33 12.25 16.84
CA PHE A 459 -0.65 12.82 15.68
C PHE A 459 -1.48 12.68 14.39
N ALA A 460 -2.07 11.52 14.16
CA ALA A 460 -2.89 11.27 12.97
C ALA A 460 -4.13 12.19 12.95
N CYS A 461 -4.82 12.36 14.08
CA CYS A 461 -5.97 13.26 14.18
C CYS A 461 -5.61 14.71 13.86
N GLU A 462 -4.44 15.18 14.29
CA GLU A 462 -4.01 16.56 14.10
C GLU A 462 -3.35 16.85 12.74
N ALA A 463 -2.75 15.82 12.11
CA ALA A 463 -1.77 16.03 11.04
C ALA A 463 -1.87 15.07 9.86
N GLU A 464 -2.92 14.23 9.76
CA GLU A 464 -3.03 13.24 8.69
C GLU A 464 -4.43 13.12 8.07
N MET A 465 -5.18 14.21 8.09
CA MET A 465 -6.45 14.36 7.34
C MET A 465 -7.43 13.21 7.61
N ILE A 466 -7.84 13.05 8.86
CA ILE A 466 -8.87 12.08 9.25
C ILE A 466 -10.25 12.69 8.99
N LEU A 467 -11.06 12.04 8.16
CA LEU A 467 -12.47 12.36 7.94
C LEU A 467 -13.39 11.32 8.60
N HIS A 468 -12.94 10.07 8.65
CA HIS A 468 -13.68 8.94 9.19
C HIS A 468 -12.84 8.09 10.14
N LEU A 469 -13.52 7.36 11.04
CA LEU A 469 -12.83 6.51 12.02
C LEU A 469 -12.02 5.38 11.36
N ASP A 470 -12.47 4.85 10.22
CA ASP A 470 -11.72 3.84 9.46
C ASP A 470 -10.44 4.39 8.80
N ASP A 471 -10.35 5.70 8.53
CA ASP A 471 -9.10 6.33 8.09
C ASP A 471 -8.03 6.16 9.17
N LEU A 472 -8.38 6.44 10.42
CA LEU A 472 -7.50 6.31 11.57
C LEU A 472 -7.10 4.85 11.82
N LEU A 473 -8.08 3.96 11.92
CA LEU A 473 -7.86 2.60 12.42
C LEU A 473 -7.35 1.64 11.34
N LEU A 474 -7.69 1.84 10.06
CA LEU A 474 -7.31 0.93 8.99
C LEU A 474 -6.13 1.42 8.14
N ARG A 475 -5.86 2.75 8.09
CA ARG A 475 -4.85 3.31 7.18
C ARG A 475 -3.77 4.16 7.84
N ARG A 476 -4.05 4.79 8.98
CA ARG A 476 -3.01 5.55 9.71
C ARG A 476 -2.27 4.68 10.72
N THR A 477 -3.00 3.83 11.46
CA THR A 477 -2.44 3.04 12.57
C THR A 477 -2.48 1.53 12.38
N ARG A 478 -3.30 1.02 11.47
CA ARG A 478 -3.54 -0.42 11.24
C ARG A 478 -4.15 -1.19 12.42
N LEU A 479 -4.53 -0.53 13.50
CA LEU A 479 -5.12 -1.16 14.69
C LEU A 479 -6.34 -2.01 14.36
N GLY A 480 -7.15 -1.55 13.40
CA GLY A 480 -8.32 -2.29 12.92
C GLY A 480 -8.00 -3.63 12.25
N LEU A 481 -6.77 -3.85 11.79
CA LEU A 481 -6.33 -5.14 11.28
C LEU A 481 -5.62 -5.98 12.33
N LEU A 482 -4.85 -5.35 13.22
CA LEU A 482 -3.92 -6.00 14.15
C LEU A 482 -4.57 -6.42 15.46
N LEU A 483 -5.64 -5.76 15.86
CA LEU A 483 -6.34 -6.03 17.12
C LEU A 483 -7.60 -6.87 16.88
N PRO A 484 -7.97 -7.74 17.84
CA PRO A 484 -9.18 -8.55 17.74
C PRO A 484 -10.44 -7.68 17.51
N ARG A 485 -11.34 -8.17 16.66
CA ARG A 485 -12.61 -7.50 16.33
C ARG A 485 -12.44 -6.04 15.90
N GLY A 486 -11.35 -5.74 15.16
CA GLY A 486 -11.10 -4.39 14.68
C GLY A 486 -10.69 -3.38 15.76
N GLY A 487 -10.25 -3.84 16.93
CA GLY A 487 -9.90 -2.97 18.05
C GLY A 487 -11.11 -2.47 18.86
N GLU A 488 -12.23 -3.15 18.79
CA GLU A 488 -13.50 -2.82 19.48
C GLU A 488 -13.30 -2.47 20.94
N ASP A 489 -12.51 -3.25 21.68
CA ASP A 489 -12.26 -3.08 23.10
C ASP A 489 -11.53 -1.77 23.44
N TYR A 490 -10.86 -1.17 22.46
CA TYR A 490 -10.11 0.07 22.63
C TYR A 490 -10.88 1.33 22.21
N LEU A 491 -12.05 1.18 21.57
CA LEU A 491 -12.85 2.32 21.09
C LEU A 491 -13.19 3.36 22.20
N PRO A 492 -13.48 2.98 23.45
CA PRO A 492 -13.71 3.97 24.52
C PRO A 492 -12.47 4.83 24.81
N ALA A 493 -11.29 4.23 24.88
CA ALA A 493 -10.04 4.96 25.10
C ALA A 493 -9.64 5.80 23.88
N ILE A 494 -9.83 5.26 22.66
CA ILE A 494 -9.63 6.00 21.40
C ILE A 494 -10.56 7.20 21.35
N ARG A 495 -11.82 7.07 21.76
CA ARG A 495 -12.77 8.18 21.89
C ARG A 495 -12.23 9.30 22.75
N THR A 496 -11.81 8.97 23.97
CA THR A 496 -11.29 9.94 24.93
C THR A 496 -10.11 10.74 24.35
N LEU A 497 -9.22 10.09 23.60
CA LEU A 497 -8.05 10.72 23.01
C LEU A 497 -8.38 11.49 21.72
N CYS A 498 -9.14 10.88 20.81
CA CYS A 498 -9.25 11.33 19.41
C CYS A 498 -10.47 12.23 19.16
N GLN A 499 -11.62 12.00 19.83
CA GLN A 499 -12.83 12.76 19.61
C GLN A 499 -12.63 14.28 19.77
N PRO A 500 -11.98 14.80 20.86
CA PRO A 500 -11.72 16.22 20.99
C PRO A 500 -10.78 16.78 19.92
N ARG A 501 -9.78 15.99 19.51
CA ARG A 501 -8.79 16.39 18.48
C ARG A 501 -9.38 16.45 17.07
N LEU A 502 -10.40 15.63 16.82
CA LEU A 502 -11.15 15.62 15.56
C LEU A 502 -12.28 16.66 15.56
N ALA A 503 -12.54 17.31 16.70
CA ALA A 503 -13.67 18.21 16.91
C ALA A 503 -15.03 17.54 16.57
N TRP A 504 -15.15 16.26 16.84
CA TRP A 504 -16.40 15.53 16.68
C TRP A 504 -17.24 15.65 17.95
N ASP A 505 -18.54 15.87 17.78
CA ASP A 505 -19.51 15.75 18.86
C ASP A 505 -19.86 14.27 19.15
N ASP A 506 -20.72 14.05 20.13
CA ASP A 506 -21.11 12.70 20.54
C ASP A 506 -21.94 12.00 19.47
N GLU A 507 -22.75 12.73 18.73
CA GLU A 507 -23.58 12.20 17.63
C GLU A 507 -22.69 11.72 16.47
N ARG A 508 -21.75 12.56 16.04
CA ARG A 508 -20.78 12.19 15.01
C ARG A 508 -19.93 10.99 15.44
N TRP A 509 -19.43 10.99 16.69
CA TRP A 509 -18.67 9.85 17.19
C TRP A 509 -19.47 8.55 17.17
N HIS A 510 -20.74 8.60 17.59
CA HIS A 510 -21.62 7.43 17.58
C HIS A 510 -21.83 6.93 16.13
N ALA A 511 -22.15 7.81 15.20
CA ALA A 511 -22.34 7.47 13.79
C ALA A 511 -21.09 6.85 13.17
N GLU A 512 -19.90 7.43 13.43
CA GLU A 512 -18.62 6.91 12.93
C GLU A 512 -18.27 5.55 13.51
N THR A 513 -18.57 5.31 14.79
CA THR A 513 -18.37 4.01 15.43
C THR A 513 -19.26 2.94 14.82
N GLN A 514 -20.54 3.23 14.58
CA GLN A 514 -21.47 2.31 13.91
C GLN A 514 -21.03 2.02 12.47
N ARG A 515 -20.66 3.07 11.74
CA ARG A 515 -20.14 2.96 10.37
C ARG A 515 -18.89 2.09 10.32
N TYR A 516 -17.92 2.32 11.21
CA TYR A 516 -16.68 1.55 11.30
C TYR A 516 -16.93 0.07 11.59
N ARG A 517 -17.78 -0.25 12.57
CA ARG A 517 -18.15 -1.62 12.92
C ARG A 517 -18.75 -2.37 11.73
N SER A 518 -19.72 -1.76 11.07
CA SER A 518 -20.39 -2.36 9.90
C SER A 518 -19.40 -2.57 8.74
N LEU A 519 -18.53 -1.59 8.49
CA LEU A 519 -17.50 -1.67 7.47
C LEU A 519 -16.49 -2.78 7.80
N TRP A 520 -16.03 -2.83 9.05
CA TRP A 520 -15.03 -3.82 9.46
C TRP A 520 -15.56 -5.24 9.35
N LEU A 521 -16.74 -5.51 9.86
CA LEU A 521 -17.38 -6.83 9.76
C LEU A 521 -17.54 -7.27 8.31
N ARG A 522 -17.96 -6.38 7.44
CA ARG A 522 -18.18 -6.67 6.03
C ARG A 522 -16.87 -6.90 5.25
N ASP A 523 -15.85 -6.05 5.46
CA ASP A 523 -14.68 -5.96 4.58
C ASP A 523 -13.43 -6.65 5.15
N HIS A 524 -13.36 -6.84 6.48
CA HIS A 524 -12.21 -7.36 7.22
C HIS A 524 -12.53 -8.53 8.14
N GLY A 525 -13.80 -8.80 8.39
CA GLY A 525 -14.28 -10.00 9.10
C GLY A 525 -14.15 -11.26 8.25
N LEU A 526 -14.54 -12.38 8.83
CA LEU A 526 -14.67 -13.65 8.13
C LEU A 526 -15.91 -13.64 7.23
N PRO A 527 -15.86 -14.28 6.07
CA PRO A 527 -17.05 -14.45 5.26
C PRO A 527 -18.10 -15.28 6.03
N GLU A 528 -19.39 -14.95 5.87
CA GLU A 528 -20.45 -15.77 6.40
C GLU A 528 -20.32 -17.19 5.80
N ILE A 529 -20.11 -18.17 6.64
CA ILE A 529 -20.11 -19.56 6.23
C ILE A 529 -21.59 -19.92 6.01
N THR A 530 -22.01 -19.92 4.76
CA THR A 530 -23.32 -20.49 4.42
C THR A 530 -23.24 -21.99 4.73
N PRO A 531 -24.12 -22.53 5.60
CA PRO A 531 -24.08 -23.93 6.03
C PRO A 531 -24.31 -24.90 4.87
#